data_3d37feb4c4ca5d2e45a6e6c66da61087
#
_entry.id   3d37feb4c4ca5d2e45a6e6c66da61087
#
_cell.length_a   1.000
_cell.length_b   1.000
_cell.length_c   1.000
_cell.angle_alpha   90.00
_cell.angle_beta   90.00
_cell.angle_gamma   90.00
#
_symmetry.space_group_name_H-M   'P 1'
#
loop_
_entity.id
_entity.type
_entity.pdbx_description
1 polymer ?
#
loop_
_entity_poly.entity_id
_entity_poly.type
_entity_poly.pdbx_seq_one_letter_code
_entity_poly.pdbx_strand_id
1 'polypeptide(L)'
;MKSALTGVGLAMFIALPFAQAQKSATDSIAEYREMLADGNPADLFEAKGEDLWKQKRGPKSASLENCDLGLGAGVVKGAFVQLPRRFADTGKVQDLESRLLTCMETIQGFNAVDIAKTPFGEGEMANVTALATW
;
A
#
# COMPACT_ATOMS: atom_id res chain seq x y z
N MET A 1 7.57 13.63 88.12
CA MET A 1 6.87 14.11 86.87
C MET A 1 7.78 13.76 85.74
N LYS A 2 7.37 12.78 84.87
CA LYS A 2 8.18 12.18 83.83
C LYS A 2 7.74 12.75 82.50
N SER A 3 8.62 13.45 81.75
CA SER A 3 8.38 13.94 80.45
C SER A 3 8.88 12.90 79.43
N ALA A 4 7.98 12.39 78.56
CA ALA A 4 8.30 11.53 77.48
C ALA A 4 8.57 12.37 76.22
N LEU A 5 9.75 12.25 75.60
CA LEU A 5 10.06 12.79 74.31
C LEU A 5 9.69 11.74 73.24
N THR A 6 8.73 12.10 72.39
CA THR A 6 8.34 11.30 71.22
C THR A 6 9.15 11.78 70.00
N GLY A 7 10.09 10.94 69.52
CA GLY A 7 10.85 11.20 68.31
C GLY A 7 10.03 10.84 67.08
N VAL A 8 9.78 11.83 66.24
CA VAL A 8 9.17 11.63 64.90
C VAL A 8 10.31 11.35 63.90
N GLY A 9 10.37 10.09 63.44
CA GLY A 9 11.30 9.69 62.37
C GLY A 9 10.74 10.10 61.01
N LEU A 10 11.42 11.04 60.37
CA LEU A 10 11.12 11.49 59.01
C LEU A 10 11.72 10.48 58.02
N ALA A 11 10.89 9.60 57.48
CA ALA A 11 11.29 8.68 56.40
C ALA A 11 11.37 9.44 55.08
N MET A 12 12.60 9.69 54.61
CA MET A 12 12.89 10.34 53.33
C MET A 12 12.76 9.30 52.20
N PHE A 13 11.62 9.30 51.51
CA PHE A 13 11.45 8.52 50.27
C PHE A 13 12.26 9.14 49.13
N ILE A 14 13.37 8.50 48.75
CA ILE A 14 14.14 8.84 47.57
C ILE A 14 13.37 8.25 46.37
N ALA A 15 12.61 9.08 45.67
CA ALA A 15 12.03 8.75 44.38
C ALA A 15 13.15 8.73 43.32
N LEU A 16 13.58 7.53 42.95
CA LEU A 16 14.48 7.36 41.81
C LEU A 16 13.70 7.69 40.53
N PRO A 17 14.15 8.67 39.73
CA PRO A 17 13.55 8.90 38.40
C PRO A 17 13.88 7.69 37.51
N PHE A 18 12.86 6.91 37.15
CA PHE A 18 12.99 5.98 36.04
C PHE A 18 13.15 6.80 34.76
N ALA A 19 14.38 7.06 34.37
CA ALA A 19 14.70 7.58 33.05
C ALA A 19 14.37 6.46 32.03
N GLN A 20 13.17 6.44 31.51
CA GLN A 20 12.85 5.65 30.34
C GLN A 20 13.59 6.31 29.17
N ALA A 21 14.60 5.63 28.65
CA ALA A 21 15.27 6.02 27.43
C ALA A 21 14.24 5.98 26.30
N GLN A 22 13.68 7.13 25.97
CA GLN A 22 12.80 7.29 24.80
C GLN A 22 13.66 7.10 23.56
N LYS A 23 13.40 6.02 22.78
CA LYS A 23 13.99 5.84 21.46
C LYS A 23 13.74 7.10 20.63
N SER A 24 14.77 7.57 19.94
CA SER A 24 14.58 8.72 19.07
C SER A 24 13.60 8.37 17.92
N ALA A 25 12.88 9.36 17.42
CA ALA A 25 12.00 9.15 16.26
C ALA A 25 12.79 8.59 15.05
N THR A 26 14.03 9.00 14.91
CA THR A 26 14.95 8.53 13.86
C THR A 26 15.25 7.04 13.99
N ASP A 27 15.53 6.57 15.22
CA ASP A 27 15.82 5.15 15.48
C ASP A 27 14.59 4.27 15.25
N SER A 28 13.40 4.75 15.64
CA SER A 28 12.14 4.05 15.41
C SER A 28 11.81 3.94 13.91
N ILE A 29 12.11 4.99 13.13
CA ILE A 29 11.94 4.95 11.67
C ILE A 29 12.94 4.00 11.01
N ALA A 30 14.19 3.97 11.49
CA ALA A 30 15.21 3.06 10.97
C ALA A 30 14.82 1.60 11.22
N GLU A 31 14.40 1.27 12.44
CA GLU A 31 13.93 -0.07 12.82
C GLU A 31 12.69 -0.50 12.01
N TYR A 32 11.74 0.42 11.79
CA TYR A 32 10.57 0.14 10.96
C TYR A 32 10.95 -0.16 9.50
N ARG A 33 11.91 0.59 8.93
CA ARG A 33 12.43 0.32 7.59
C ARG A 33 13.12 -1.03 7.48
N GLU A 34 13.86 -1.41 8.51
CA GLU A 34 14.53 -2.72 8.57
C GLU A 34 13.52 -3.87 8.64
N MET A 35 12.48 -3.73 9.45
CA MET A 35 11.37 -4.70 9.47
C MET A 35 10.64 -4.81 8.13
N LEU A 36 10.44 -3.71 7.40
CA LEU A 36 9.83 -3.74 6.07
C LEU A 36 10.74 -4.36 5.01
N ALA A 37 12.06 -4.23 5.15
CA ALA A 37 13.02 -4.85 4.23
C ALA A 37 13.08 -6.38 4.36
N ASP A 38 12.77 -6.92 5.55
CA ASP A 38 12.82 -8.37 5.83
C ASP A 38 11.47 -9.10 5.63
N GLY A 39 10.53 -8.49 4.94
CA GLY A 39 9.22 -9.09 4.64
C GLY A 39 8.11 -8.07 4.46
N ASN A 40 8.30 -7.13 3.53
CA ASN A 40 7.27 -6.16 3.20
C ASN A 40 6.03 -6.87 2.61
N PRO A 41 4.85 -6.79 3.24
CA PRO A 41 3.63 -7.38 2.68
C PRO A 41 3.29 -6.88 1.27
N ALA A 42 3.77 -5.69 0.89
CA ALA A 42 3.57 -5.13 -0.45
C ALA A 42 4.24 -5.98 -1.54
N ASP A 43 5.35 -6.68 -1.23
CA ASP A 43 6.07 -7.53 -2.19
C ASP A 43 5.17 -8.66 -2.74
N LEU A 44 4.25 -9.16 -1.91
CA LEU A 44 3.27 -10.17 -2.34
C LEU A 44 2.26 -9.59 -3.34
N PHE A 45 1.85 -8.33 -3.15
CA PHE A 45 0.96 -7.65 -4.08
C PHE A 45 1.67 -7.29 -5.37
N GLU A 46 2.93 -6.87 -5.30
CA GLU A 46 3.78 -6.58 -6.46
C GLU A 46 3.96 -7.83 -7.32
N ALA A 47 4.39 -8.96 -6.73
CA ALA A 47 4.53 -10.23 -7.44
C ALA A 47 3.20 -10.70 -8.05
N LYS A 48 2.10 -10.59 -7.31
CA LYS A 48 0.76 -10.89 -7.84
C LYS A 48 0.38 -9.97 -9.01
N GLY A 49 0.71 -8.69 -8.93
CA GLY A 49 0.44 -7.71 -9.99
C GLY A 49 1.18 -8.05 -11.28
N GLU A 50 2.45 -8.42 -11.17
CA GLU A 50 3.27 -8.87 -12.30
C GLU A 50 2.70 -10.12 -12.97
N ASP A 51 2.29 -11.10 -12.19
CA ASP A 51 1.66 -12.32 -12.71
C ASP A 51 0.34 -12.03 -13.42
N LEU A 52 -0.51 -11.17 -12.82
CA LEU A 52 -1.80 -10.77 -13.41
C LEU A 52 -1.64 -10.00 -14.72
N TRP A 53 -0.57 -9.21 -14.87
CA TRP A 53 -0.28 -8.47 -16.09
C TRP A 53 0.00 -9.39 -17.26
N LYS A 54 0.75 -10.46 -17.02
CA LYS A 54 1.16 -11.45 -18.03
C LYS A 54 0.10 -12.52 -18.26
N GLN A 55 -0.76 -12.78 -17.29
CA GLN A 55 -1.75 -13.85 -17.34
C GLN A 55 -2.88 -13.54 -18.33
N LYS A 56 -3.21 -14.51 -19.18
CA LYS A 56 -4.40 -14.47 -20.03
C LYS A 56 -5.65 -14.66 -19.18
N ARG A 57 -6.50 -13.64 -19.16
CA ARG A 57 -7.71 -13.59 -18.30
C ARG A 57 -8.90 -13.02 -19.04
N GLY A 58 -10.05 -13.11 -18.38
CA GLY A 58 -11.30 -12.58 -18.89
C GLY A 58 -11.91 -13.37 -20.07
N PRO A 59 -13.10 -12.96 -20.54
CA PRO A 59 -13.79 -13.59 -21.64
C PRO A 59 -13.00 -13.69 -22.95
N LYS A 60 -12.08 -12.74 -23.18
CA LYS A 60 -11.23 -12.69 -24.40
C LYS A 60 -9.94 -13.49 -24.24
N SER A 61 -9.67 -14.10 -23.07
CA SER A 61 -8.44 -14.86 -22.79
C SER A 61 -7.17 -14.12 -23.19
N ALA A 62 -7.07 -12.82 -22.87
CA ALA A 62 -5.95 -11.94 -23.23
C ALA A 62 -5.17 -11.47 -21.99
N SER A 63 -3.85 -11.23 -22.15
CA SER A 63 -3.01 -10.58 -21.14
C SER A 63 -3.13 -9.06 -21.25
N LEU A 64 -2.64 -8.35 -20.20
CA LEU A 64 -2.58 -6.88 -20.20
C LEU A 64 -1.30 -6.33 -20.87
N GLU A 65 -0.44 -7.18 -21.42
CA GLU A 65 0.83 -6.77 -22.03
C GLU A 65 0.69 -5.78 -23.21
N ASN A 66 -0.53 -5.66 -23.76
CA ASN A 66 -0.83 -4.65 -24.77
C ASN A 66 -1.56 -3.41 -24.21
N CYS A 67 -1.72 -3.31 -22.89
CA CYS A 67 -2.32 -2.13 -22.27
C CYS A 67 -1.38 -0.93 -22.38
N ASP A 68 -1.89 0.19 -22.88
CA ASP A 68 -1.16 1.46 -22.90
C ASP A 68 -1.51 2.27 -21.64
N LEU A 69 -0.55 2.38 -20.73
CA LEU A 69 -0.65 3.20 -19.52
C LEU A 69 -0.23 4.67 -19.76
N GLY A 70 -0.06 5.06 -21.02
CA GLY A 70 0.26 6.42 -21.41
C GLY A 70 1.68 6.63 -21.94
N LEU A 71 2.50 5.59 -21.96
CA LEU A 71 3.86 5.58 -22.51
C LEU A 71 3.99 4.66 -23.73
N GLY A 72 2.88 4.11 -24.21
CA GLY A 72 2.80 3.11 -25.25
C GLY A 72 2.40 1.75 -24.73
N ALA A 73 1.96 0.87 -25.64
CA ALA A 73 1.46 -0.46 -25.28
C ALA A 73 2.54 -1.28 -24.55
N GLY A 74 2.18 -1.84 -23.40
CA GLY A 74 3.03 -2.71 -22.58
C GLY A 74 4.12 -2.00 -21.77
N VAL A 75 4.25 -0.67 -21.88
CA VAL A 75 5.25 0.09 -21.11
C VAL A 75 4.69 0.41 -19.72
N VAL A 76 5.19 -0.31 -18.71
CA VAL A 76 4.80 -0.13 -17.29
C VAL A 76 5.75 0.82 -16.57
N LYS A 77 7.06 0.61 -16.72
CA LYS A 77 8.08 1.37 -15.99
C LYS A 77 7.95 2.87 -16.24
N GLY A 78 7.70 3.62 -15.16
CA GLY A 78 7.55 5.07 -15.20
C GLY A 78 6.16 5.57 -15.63
N ALA A 79 5.20 4.68 -15.89
CA ALA A 79 3.84 5.06 -16.26
C ALA A 79 3.11 5.76 -15.10
N PHE A 80 3.25 5.28 -13.88
CA PHE A 80 2.58 5.86 -12.70
C PHE A 80 2.85 7.36 -12.53
N VAL A 81 4.10 7.81 -12.73
CA VAL A 81 4.46 9.23 -12.55
C VAL A 81 3.93 10.14 -13.66
N GLN A 82 3.36 9.58 -14.74
CA GLN A 82 2.71 10.31 -15.82
C GLN A 82 1.19 10.42 -15.65
N LEU A 83 0.65 9.79 -14.61
CA LEU A 83 -0.78 9.76 -14.31
C LEU A 83 -1.13 10.73 -13.16
N PRO A 84 -2.36 11.27 -13.12
CA PRO A 84 -3.42 11.09 -14.13
C PRO A 84 -3.16 11.88 -15.42
N ARG A 85 -3.65 11.38 -16.55
CA ARG A 85 -3.55 12.05 -17.84
C ARG A 85 -4.78 11.82 -18.72
N ARG A 86 -4.93 12.64 -19.77
CA ARG A 86 -5.97 12.42 -20.78
C ARG A 86 -5.52 11.37 -21.78
N PHE A 87 -6.37 10.37 -22.01
CA PHE A 87 -6.18 9.33 -23.02
C PHE A 87 -7.03 9.62 -24.25
N ALA A 88 -6.43 9.51 -25.44
CA ALA A 88 -7.09 9.85 -26.69
C ALA A 88 -8.16 8.83 -27.08
N ASP A 89 -7.97 7.55 -26.73
CA ASP A 89 -8.87 6.44 -27.02
C ASP A 89 -10.20 6.53 -26.26
N THR A 90 -10.19 7.06 -25.06
CA THR A 90 -11.41 7.24 -24.25
C THR A 90 -11.89 8.69 -24.20
N GLY A 91 -11.04 9.66 -24.57
CA GLY A 91 -11.31 11.08 -24.40
C GLY A 91 -11.38 11.55 -22.94
N LYS A 92 -11.02 10.69 -21.98
CA LYS A 92 -11.14 10.93 -20.53
C LYS A 92 -9.78 11.15 -19.88
N VAL A 93 -9.79 11.86 -18.76
CA VAL A 93 -8.66 11.88 -17.82
C VAL A 93 -8.78 10.62 -16.95
N GLN A 94 -7.73 9.84 -16.87
CA GLN A 94 -7.70 8.59 -16.10
C GLN A 94 -6.46 8.54 -15.21
N ASP A 95 -6.63 8.08 -13.99
CA ASP A 95 -5.58 7.59 -13.10
C ASP A 95 -5.22 6.14 -13.46
N LEU A 96 -4.32 5.53 -12.68
CA LEU A 96 -3.83 4.18 -12.96
C LEU A 96 -4.96 3.15 -12.89
N GLU A 97 -5.77 3.17 -11.83
CA GLU A 97 -6.84 2.20 -11.62
C GLU A 97 -7.92 2.31 -12.70
N SER A 98 -8.35 3.53 -13.02
CA SER A 98 -9.31 3.77 -14.11
C SER A 98 -8.76 3.31 -15.46
N ARG A 99 -7.47 3.48 -15.70
CA ARG A 99 -6.81 3.02 -16.93
C ARG A 99 -6.72 1.50 -16.98
N LEU A 100 -6.36 0.85 -15.87
CA LEU A 100 -6.35 -0.60 -15.76
C LEU A 100 -7.75 -1.19 -16.02
N LEU A 101 -8.80 -0.62 -15.43
CA LEU A 101 -10.19 -1.03 -15.70
C LEU A 101 -10.54 -0.92 -17.19
N THR A 102 -10.13 0.17 -17.84
CA THR A 102 -10.33 0.33 -19.29
C THR A 102 -9.60 -0.76 -20.09
N CYS A 103 -8.37 -1.09 -19.74
CA CYS A 103 -7.63 -2.17 -20.39
C CYS A 103 -8.26 -3.55 -20.12
N MET A 104 -8.70 -3.81 -18.90
CA MET A 104 -9.41 -5.06 -18.55
C MET A 104 -10.71 -5.20 -19.35
N GLU A 105 -11.43 -4.11 -19.59
CA GLU A 105 -12.64 -4.11 -20.42
C GLU A 105 -12.31 -4.30 -21.89
N THR A 106 -11.42 -3.50 -22.43
CA THR A 106 -11.15 -3.48 -23.89
C THR A 106 -10.34 -4.69 -24.35
N ILE A 107 -9.34 -5.10 -23.61
CA ILE A 107 -8.42 -6.19 -23.96
C ILE A 107 -8.90 -7.53 -23.46
N GLN A 108 -9.29 -7.63 -22.19
CA GLN A 108 -9.68 -8.89 -21.56
C GLN A 108 -11.19 -9.19 -21.63
N GLY A 109 -12.02 -8.16 -21.87
CA GLY A 109 -13.47 -8.31 -22.00
C GLY A 109 -14.23 -8.37 -20.69
N PHE A 110 -13.65 -7.92 -19.60
CA PHE A 110 -14.36 -7.78 -18.32
C PHE A 110 -15.38 -6.63 -18.39
N ASN A 111 -16.37 -6.65 -17.49
CA ASN A 111 -17.24 -5.50 -17.30
C ASN A 111 -16.63 -4.56 -16.25
N ALA A 112 -16.05 -3.44 -16.70
CA ALA A 112 -15.39 -2.47 -15.82
C ALA A 112 -16.35 -1.88 -14.77
N VAL A 113 -17.64 -1.68 -15.12
CA VAL A 113 -18.64 -1.15 -14.18
C VAL A 113 -18.92 -2.13 -13.05
N ASP A 114 -18.97 -3.43 -13.33
CA ASP A 114 -19.21 -4.44 -12.29
C ASP A 114 -17.99 -4.59 -11.38
N ILE A 115 -16.79 -4.52 -11.94
CA ILE A 115 -15.55 -4.51 -11.14
C ILE A 115 -15.54 -3.28 -10.22
N ALA A 116 -15.83 -2.09 -10.73
CA ALA A 116 -15.82 -0.84 -9.96
C ALA A 116 -16.87 -0.79 -8.82
N LYS A 117 -17.91 -1.62 -8.88
CA LYS A 117 -18.90 -1.78 -7.81
C LYS A 117 -18.47 -2.75 -6.72
N THR A 118 -17.47 -3.58 -6.99
CA THR A 118 -16.95 -4.56 -6.02
C THR A 118 -16.23 -3.81 -4.89
N PRO A 119 -16.44 -4.18 -3.62
CA PRO A 119 -15.73 -3.57 -2.51
C PRO A 119 -14.22 -3.66 -2.65
N PHE A 120 -13.50 -2.66 -2.12
CA PHE A 120 -12.04 -2.65 -2.11
C PHE A 120 -11.49 -3.93 -1.45
N GLY A 121 -10.51 -4.55 -2.10
CA GLY A 121 -9.88 -5.78 -1.60
C GLY A 121 -10.62 -7.07 -1.94
N GLU A 122 -11.76 -7.00 -2.65
CA GLU A 122 -12.56 -8.17 -3.01
C GLU A 122 -12.57 -8.42 -4.53
N GLY A 123 -12.78 -9.68 -4.91
CA GLY A 123 -12.97 -10.13 -6.30
C GLY A 123 -11.95 -9.54 -7.29
N GLU A 124 -12.42 -9.04 -8.42
CA GLU A 124 -11.55 -8.43 -9.43
C GLU A 124 -10.99 -7.06 -9.01
N MET A 125 -11.60 -6.35 -8.05
CA MET A 125 -11.04 -5.11 -7.50
C MET A 125 -9.75 -5.38 -6.72
N ALA A 126 -9.62 -6.52 -6.02
CA ALA A 126 -8.36 -6.95 -5.39
C ALA A 126 -7.24 -7.19 -6.42
N ASN A 127 -7.60 -7.62 -7.63
CA ASN A 127 -6.65 -7.78 -8.73
C ASN A 127 -6.23 -6.44 -9.33
N VAL A 128 -7.15 -5.48 -9.44
CA VAL A 128 -6.82 -4.09 -9.83
C VAL A 128 -5.84 -3.48 -8.83
N THR A 129 -6.07 -3.67 -7.52
CA THR A 129 -5.15 -3.20 -6.47
C THR A 129 -3.76 -3.82 -6.62
N ALA A 130 -3.65 -5.13 -6.85
CA ALA A 130 -2.37 -5.79 -7.06
C ALA A 130 -1.65 -5.28 -8.32
N LEU A 131 -2.38 -5.11 -9.43
CA LEU A 131 -1.84 -4.53 -10.67
C LEU A 131 -1.35 -3.08 -10.48
N ALA A 132 -2.02 -2.30 -9.64
CA ALA A 132 -1.63 -0.92 -9.36
C ALA A 132 -0.44 -0.82 -8.39
N THR A 133 -0.14 -1.89 -7.67
CA THR A 133 1.01 -1.96 -6.74
C THR A 133 2.30 -2.32 -7.46
N TRP A 134 2.20 -3.13 -8.53
CA TRP A 134 3.33 -3.54 -9.37
C TRP A 134 3.79 -2.40 -10.31
#